data_e59334f6253e4b46a5844a8296054816
#
_entry.id   e59334f6253e4b46a5844a8296054816
#
_cell.length_a   1.000
_cell.length_b   1.000
_cell.length_c   1.000
_cell.angle_alpha   90.00
_cell.angle_beta   90.00
_cell.angle_gamma   90.00
#
_symmetry.space_group_name_H-M   'P 1'
#
loop_
_entity.id
_entity.type
_entity.pdbx_description
1 polymer ?
#
loop_
_entity_poly.entity_id
_entity_poly.type
_entity_poly.pdbx_seq_one_letter_code
_entity_poly.pdbx_strand_id
1 'polypeptide(L)'
;VEAQNCLLKTLEEPPEYVTIILITSNENNLLSTIKSRCTRIYFEPLPKEEIEKYINQNYQEPVSENIIKMAQGSISQVINYQEHQELYANIEKMLREIHQKDLIETIKMAEEIYNSKEQIQYILEYMESLVLELGKKNIRYVKCVEIIEDTKKRIKANSNYDMCIDNMIFN
;
A
#
# COMPACT_ATOMS: atom_id res chain seq x y z
N VAL A 1 -0.10 -13.74 -17.37
CA VAL A 1 -1.04 -14.69 -18.02
C VAL A 1 -0.35 -16.03 -18.22
N GLU A 2 0.84 -16.12 -18.81
CA GLU A 2 1.55 -17.37 -19.09
C GLU A 2 1.79 -18.24 -17.85
N ALA A 3 2.33 -17.67 -16.78
CA ALA A 3 2.54 -18.36 -15.50
C ALA A 3 1.24 -18.94 -14.90
N GLN A 4 0.13 -18.23 -15.06
CA GLN A 4 -1.16 -18.72 -14.60
C GLN A 4 -1.67 -19.91 -15.41
N ASN A 5 -1.41 -19.91 -16.73
CA ASN A 5 -1.78 -21.03 -17.60
C ASN A 5 -1.00 -22.31 -17.26
N CYS A 6 0.27 -22.20 -16.84
CA CYS A 6 1.07 -23.34 -16.41
C CYS A 6 0.47 -24.07 -15.19
N LEU A 7 -0.28 -23.37 -14.34
CA LEU A 7 -0.90 -23.96 -13.15
C LEU A 7 -2.20 -24.74 -13.47
N LEU A 8 -2.83 -24.49 -14.61
CA LEU A 8 -4.17 -25.02 -14.89
C LEU A 8 -4.19 -26.54 -14.86
N LYS A 9 -3.21 -27.22 -15.45
CA LYS A 9 -3.15 -28.69 -15.46
C LYS A 9 -3.04 -29.27 -14.05
N THR A 10 -2.22 -28.64 -13.18
CA THR A 10 -2.06 -29.09 -11.79
C THR A 10 -3.30 -28.81 -10.95
N LEU A 11 -4.05 -27.76 -11.27
CA LEU A 11 -5.31 -27.41 -10.59
C LEU A 11 -6.48 -28.31 -11.06
N GLU A 12 -6.41 -28.86 -12.28
CA GLU A 12 -7.41 -29.79 -12.80
C GLU A 12 -7.24 -31.19 -12.20
N GLU A 13 -6.01 -31.66 -12.11
CA GLU A 13 -5.66 -33.01 -11.65
C GLU A 13 -4.57 -32.92 -10.56
N PRO A 14 -4.88 -32.37 -9.38
CA PRO A 14 -3.89 -32.31 -8.31
C PRO A 14 -3.59 -33.69 -7.76
N PRO A 15 -2.32 -34.04 -7.42
CA PRO A 15 -2.00 -35.22 -6.68
C PRO A 15 -2.76 -35.28 -5.35
N GLU A 16 -3.22 -36.47 -4.95
CA GLU A 16 -4.08 -36.69 -3.76
C GLU A 16 -3.49 -36.13 -2.44
N TYR A 17 -2.16 -36.02 -2.37
CA TYR A 17 -1.44 -35.51 -1.17
C TYR A 17 -1.03 -34.05 -1.26
N VAL A 18 -1.52 -33.30 -2.26
CA VAL A 18 -1.14 -31.87 -2.46
C VAL A 18 -2.31 -30.95 -2.16
N THR A 19 -2.05 -29.93 -1.37
CA THR A 19 -2.92 -28.76 -1.21
C THR A 19 -2.25 -27.56 -1.84
N ILE A 20 -2.93 -26.88 -2.78
CA ILE A 20 -2.43 -25.69 -3.47
C ILE A 20 -3.13 -24.48 -2.90
N ILE A 21 -2.38 -23.53 -2.34
CA ILE A 21 -2.90 -22.27 -1.81
C ILE A 21 -2.41 -21.13 -2.70
N LEU A 22 -3.35 -20.43 -3.35
CA LEU A 22 -3.08 -19.25 -4.17
C LEU A 22 -3.46 -18.00 -3.38
N ILE A 23 -2.51 -17.10 -3.20
CA ILE A 23 -2.70 -15.85 -2.46
C ILE A 23 -2.68 -14.68 -3.45
N THR A 24 -3.65 -13.80 -3.38
CA THR A 24 -3.73 -12.58 -4.19
C THR A 24 -4.41 -11.46 -3.44
N SER A 25 -3.95 -10.23 -3.64
CA SER A 25 -4.62 -9.02 -3.18
C SER A 25 -5.67 -8.51 -4.17
N ASN A 26 -5.71 -9.04 -5.41
CA ASN A 26 -6.66 -8.61 -6.43
C ASN A 26 -7.14 -9.81 -7.26
N GLU A 27 -8.34 -10.26 -6.97
CA GLU A 27 -8.99 -11.38 -7.68
C GLU A 27 -9.18 -11.10 -9.19
N ASN A 28 -9.31 -9.84 -9.60
CA ASN A 28 -9.51 -9.49 -11.01
C ASN A 28 -8.29 -9.79 -11.89
N ASN A 29 -7.11 -9.92 -11.29
CA ASN A 29 -5.89 -10.30 -11.99
C ASN A 29 -5.77 -11.81 -12.25
N LEU A 30 -6.68 -12.61 -11.68
CA LEU A 30 -6.71 -14.05 -11.87
C LEU A 30 -7.59 -14.44 -13.06
N LEU A 31 -7.11 -15.39 -13.84
CA LEU A 31 -7.90 -16.00 -14.93
C LEU A 31 -9.19 -16.65 -14.38
N SER A 32 -10.27 -16.53 -15.10
CA SER A 32 -11.57 -17.15 -14.74
C SER A 32 -11.44 -18.68 -14.60
N THR A 33 -10.57 -19.28 -15.39
CA THR A 33 -10.24 -20.71 -15.35
C THR A 33 -9.57 -21.15 -14.04
N ILE A 34 -8.76 -20.29 -13.41
CA ILE A 34 -8.20 -20.55 -12.08
C ILE A 34 -9.28 -20.38 -11.02
N LYS A 35 -10.04 -19.27 -11.10
CA LYS A 35 -11.11 -18.97 -10.14
C LYS A 35 -12.18 -20.06 -10.04
N SER A 36 -12.47 -20.75 -11.16
CA SER A 36 -13.45 -21.83 -11.20
C SER A 36 -12.95 -23.15 -10.58
N ARG A 37 -11.64 -23.31 -10.37
CA ARG A 37 -11.01 -24.52 -9.81
C ARG A 37 -10.53 -24.36 -8.37
N CYS A 38 -10.73 -23.19 -7.79
CA CYS A 38 -10.30 -22.89 -6.42
C CYS A 38 -11.50 -22.53 -5.56
N THR A 39 -11.50 -22.96 -4.31
CA THR A 39 -12.40 -22.42 -3.27
C THR A 39 -11.86 -21.08 -2.84
N ARG A 40 -12.72 -20.04 -2.84
CA ARG A 40 -12.34 -18.69 -2.45
C ARG A 40 -12.53 -18.49 -0.96
N ILE A 41 -11.50 -17.93 -0.33
CA ILE A 41 -11.54 -17.52 1.07
C ILE A 41 -11.16 -16.04 1.09
N TYR A 42 -12.06 -15.19 1.58
CA TYR A 42 -11.84 -13.76 1.71
C TYR A 42 -11.30 -13.43 3.09
N PHE A 43 -10.28 -12.58 3.14
CA PHE A 43 -9.73 -12.04 4.36
C PHE A 43 -10.08 -10.56 4.44
N GLU A 44 -10.87 -10.22 5.42
CA GLU A 44 -11.23 -8.83 5.71
C GLU A 44 -10.09 -8.13 6.48
N PRO A 45 -9.98 -6.78 6.37
CA PRO A 45 -9.09 -6.01 7.22
C PRO A 45 -9.33 -6.31 8.70
N LEU A 46 -8.26 -6.42 9.46
CA LEU A 46 -8.37 -6.72 10.89
C LEU A 46 -8.96 -5.53 11.66
N PRO A 47 -9.87 -5.77 12.61
CA PRO A 47 -10.34 -4.73 13.52
C PRO A 47 -9.20 -4.23 14.42
N LYS A 48 -9.33 -2.98 14.88
CA LYS A 48 -8.32 -2.28 15.68
C LYS A 48 -7.89 -3.11 16.90
N GLU A 49 -8.83 -3.71 17.60
CA GLU A 49 -8.61 -4.47 18.81
C GLU A 49 -7.72 -5.72 18.59
N GLU A 50 -7.87 -6.36 17.43
CA GLU A 50 -7.05 -7.52 17.06
C GLU A 50 -5.63 -7.11 16.71
N ILE A 51 -5.47 -5.97 16.03
CA ILE A 51 -4.14 -5.39 15.74
C ILE A 51 -3.43 -5.02 17.04
N GLU A 52 -4.11 -4.29 17.94
CA GLU A 52 -3.55 -3.90 19.23
C GLU A 52 -3.14 -5.13 20.05
N LYS A 53 -3.97 -6.16 20.08
CA LYS A 53 -3.65 -7.43 20.75
C LYS A 53 -2.40 -8.08 20.18
N TYR A 54 -2.30 -8.16 18.84
CA TYR A 54 -1.15 -8.75 18.17
C TYR A 54 0.14 -7.97 18.47
N ILE A 55 0.10 -6.65 18.36
CA ILE A 55 1.25 -5.78 18.61
C ILE A 55 1.70 -5.90 20.07
N ASN A 56 0.78 -5.81 21.02
CA ASN A 56 1.10 -5.93 22.45
C ASN A 56 1.69 -7.30 22.84
N GLN A 57 1.37 -8.36 22.09
CA GLN A 57 1.92 -9.70 22.32
C GLN A 57 3.31 -9.90 21.69
N ASN A 58 3.62 -9.23 20.59
CA ASN A 58 4.81 -9.51 19.80
C ASN A 58 5.85 -8.37 19.82
N TYR A 59 5.47 -7.18 20.25
CA TYR A 59 6.33 -5.99 20.26
C TYR A 59 6.34 -5.37 21.66
N GLN A 60 7.51 -4.84 22.08
CA GLN A 60 7.67 -4.25 23.41
C GLN A 60 7.25 -2.78 23.45
N GLU A 61 7.26 -2.10 22.31
CA GLU A 61 6.93 -0.68 22.22
C GLU A 61 5.45 -0.48 21.86
N PRO A 62 4.76 0.42 22.56
CA PRO A 62 3.37 0.75 22.22
C PRO A 62 3.31 1.47 20.88
N VAL A 63 2.39 1.02 20.02
CA VAL A 63 2.12 1.68 18.74
C VAL A 63 1.07 2.77 18.92
N SER A 64 1.29 3.93 18.32
CA SER A 64 0.34 5.03 18.41
C SER A 64 -0.99 4.68 17.73
N GLU A 65 -2.09 5.19 18.28
CA GLU A 65 -3.44 5.00 17.73
C GLU A 65 -3.56 5.50 16.28
N ASN A 66 -2.83 6.57 15.93
CA ASN A 66 -2.79 7.10 14.57
C ASN A 66 -2.17 6.13 13.58
N ILE A 67 -1.09 5.44 13.95
CA ILE A 67 -0.44 4.43 13.10
C ILE A 67 -1.42 3.28 12.83
N ILE A 68 -2.10 2.78 13.86
CA ILE A 68 -3.09 1.70 13.72
C ILE A 68 -4.22 2.13 12.78
N LYS A 69 -4.70 3.36 12.90
CA LYS A 69 -5.75 3.91 12.05
C LYS A 69 -5.29 4.05 10.60
N MET A 70 -4.07 4.55 10.36
CA MET A 70 -3.51 4.71 9.01
C MET A 70 -3.25 3.38 8.32
N ALA A 71 -2.97 2.33 9.07
CA ALA A 71 -2.71 0.99 8.55
C ALA A 71 -3.94 0.23 8.03
N GLN A 72 -5.15 0.77 8.20
CA GLN A 72 -6.40 0.27 7.62
C GLN A 72 -6.62 -1.24 7.80
N GLY A 73 -6.27 -1.79 8.94
CA GLY A 73 -6.48 -3.21 9.23
C GLY A 73 -5.33 -4.15 8.82
N SER A 74 -4.17 -3.60 8.42
CA SER A 74 -2.99 -4.38 8.03
C SER A 74 -1.91 -4.35 9.10
N ILE A 75 -1.57 -5.51 9.69
CA ILE A 75 -0.46 -5.65 10.63
C ILE A 75 0.88 -5.27 9.98
N SER A 76 1.11 -5.70 8.74
CA SER A 76 2.36 -5.38 8.02
C SER A 76 2.57 -3.89 7.85
N GLN A 77 1.49 -3.12 7.61
CA GLN A 77 1.57 -1.66 7.55
C GLN A 77 1.89 -1.05 8.91
N VAL A 78 1.26 -1.54 9.98
CA VAL A 78 1.56 -1.06 11.35
C VAL A 78 3.04 -1.24 11.67
N ILE A 79 3.59 -2.41 11.39
CA ILE A 79 5.01 -2.71 11.62
C ILE A 79 5.89 -1.78 10.79
N ASN A 80 5.62 -1.65 9.50
CA ASN A 80 6.40 -0.78 8.61
C ASN A 80 6.37 0.68 9.08
N TYR A 81 5.20 1.21 9.46
CA TYR A 81 5.07 2.57 9.95
C TYR A 81 5.81 2.79 11.27
N GLN A 82 5.83 1.78 12.15
CA GLN A 82 6.55 1.83 13.41
C GLN A 82 8.09 1.80 13.20
N GLU A 83 8.56 0.98 12.29
CA GLU A 83 10.00 0.87 11.99
C GLU A 83 10.56 2.10 11.27
N HIS A 84 9.71 2.84 10.54
CA HIS A 84 10.12 3.98 9.70
C HIS A 84 9.42 5.29 10.09
N GLN A 85 9.22 5.54 11.39
CA GLN A 85 8.44 6.69 11.89
C GLN A 85 8.93 8.04 11.35
N GLU A 86 10.24 8.25 11.26
CA GLU A 86 10.82 9.49 10.76
C GLU A 86 10.45 9.73 9.30
N LEU A 87 10.55 8.71 8.44
CA LEU A 87 10.14 8.77 7.05
C LEU A 87 8.67 9.22 6.91
N TYR A 88 7.78 8.60 7.67
CA TYR A 88 6.34 8.93 7.59
C TYR A 88 6.01 10.30 8.18
N ALA A 89 6.73 10.75 9.20
CA ALA A 89 6.60 12.10 9.72
C ALA A 89 7.03 13.15 8.69
N ASN A 90 8.10 12.90 7.94
CA ASN A 90 8.57 13.77 6.87
C ASN A 90 7.60 13.80 5.69
N ILE A 91 7.02 12.65 5.31
CA ILE A 91 5.97 12.55 4.28
C ILE A 91 4.72 13.32 4.70
N GLU A 92 4.28 13.19 5.94
CA GLU A 92 3.15 13.96 6.47
C GLU A 92 3.40 15.45 6.41
N LYS A 93 4.57 15.89 6.85
CA LYS A 93 4.99 17.30 6.76
C LYS A 93 5.00 17.79 5.32
N MET A 94 5.57 17.00 4.40
CA MET A 94 5.59 17.32 2.98
C MET A 94 4.15 17.55 2.45
N LEU A 95 3.24 16.62 2.67
CA LEU A 95 1.85 16.72 2.18
C LEU A 95 1.09 17.92 2.75
N ARG A 96 1.41 18.33 3.97
CA ARG A 96 0.78 19.51 4.58
C ARG A 96 1.33 20.82 4.06
N GLU A 97 2.60 20.87 3.69
CA GLU A 97 3.33 22.10 3.38
C GLU A 97 3.61 22.31 1.88
N ILE A 98 3.49 21.25 1.05
CA ILE A 98 3.91 21.25 -0.36
C ILE A 98 3.32 22.44 -1.16
N HIS A 99 2.10 22.84 -0.88
CA HIS A 99 1.42 23.94 -1.58
C HIS A 99 1.98 25.35 -1.25
N GLN A 100 2.84 25.45 -0.24
CA GLN A 100 3.47 26.70 0.21
C GLN A 100 4.96 26.77 -0.17
N LYS A 101 5.49 25.71 -0.75
CA LYS A 101 6.92 25.55 -1.05
C LYS A 101 7.23 25.88 -2.50
N ASP A 102 8.44 26.34 -2.74
CA ASP A 102 8.97 26.47 -4.08
C ASP A 102 9.39 25.10 -4.65
N LEU A 103 9.75 25.09 -5.95
CA LEU A 103 10.14 23.87 -6.66
C LEU A 103 11.34 23.18 -6.01
N ILE A 104 12.34 23.94 -5.57
CA ILE A 104 13.58 23.38 -5.01
C ILE A 104 13.32 22.76 -3.64
N GLU A 105 12.53 23.42 -2.80
CA GLU A 105 12.11 22.89 -1.50
C GLU A 105 11.27 21.63 -1.66
N THR A 106 10.34 21.62 -2.62
CA THR A 106 9.49 20.47 -2.93
C THR A 106 10.33 19.25 -3.34
N ILE A 107 11.33 19.43 -4.22
CA ILE A 107 12.23 18.33 -4.63
C ILE A 107 13.02 17.79 -3.43
N LYS A 108 13.54 18.67 -2.57
CA LYS A 108 14.28 18.24 -1.37
C LYS A 108 13.39 17.43 -0.40
N MET A 109 12.15 17.85 -0.21
CA MET A 109 11.21 17.13 0.65
C MET A 109 10.83 15.76 0.06
N ALA A 110 10.84 15.63 -1.26
CA ALA A 110 10.55 14.39 -1.96
C ALA A 110 11.74 13.41 -2.04
N GLU A 111 12.95 13.85 -1.69
CA GLU A 111 14.19 13.05 -1.81
C GLU A 111 14.08 11.70 -1.08
N GLU A 112 13.41 11.67 0.08
CA GLU A 112 13.18 10.45 0.83
C GLU A 112 12.30 9.44 0.07
N ILE A 113 11.30 9.93 -0.66
CA ILE A 113 10.42 9.08 -1.48
C ILE A 113 11.23 8.47 -2.64
N TYR A 114 12.07 9.26 -3.32
CA TYR A 114 12.93 8.74 -4.40
C TYR A 114 13.87 7.63 -3.91
N ASN A 115 14.40 7.76 -2.70
CA ASN A 115 15.33 6.79 -2.10
C ASN A 115 14.63 5.56 -1.49
N SER A 116 13.31 5.61 -1.28
CA SER A 116 12.55 4.56 -0.59
C SER A 116 11.78 3.63 -1.54
N LYS A 117 12.41 3.24 -2.66
CA LYS A 117 11.77 2.45 -3.72
C LYS A 117 11.20 1.11 -3.22
N GLU A 118 11.87 0.44 -2.30
CA GLU A 118 11.44 -0.85 -1.76
C GLU A 118 10.17 -0.71 -0.90
N GLN A 119 9.96 0.45 -0.30
CA GLN A 119 8.84 0.75 0.58
C GLN A 119 7.72 1.54 -0.10
N ILE A 120 7.85 1.82 -1.39
CA ILE A 120 6.94 2.73 -2.11
C ILE A 120 5.47 2.34 -1.99
N GLN A 121 5.15 1.04 -1.93
CA GLN A 121 3.76 0.59 -1.77
C GLN A 121 3.19 1.07 -0.42
N TYR A 122 3.93 0.89 0.68
CA TYR A 122 3.53 1.35 2.01
C TYR A 122 3.44 2.87 2.08
N ILE A 123 4.38 3.57 1.45
CA ILE A 123 4.38 5.04 1.37
C ILE A 123 3.12 5.54 0.66
N LEU A 124 2.78 4.99 -0.50
CA LEU A 124 1.60 5.41 -1.27
C LEU A 124 0.29 5.07 -0.55
N GLU A 125 0.22 3.95 0.17
CA GLU A 125 -0.93 3.58 0.99
C GLU A 125 -1.08 4.53 2.19
N TYR A 126 0.02 4.90 2.84
CA TYR A 126 0.03 5.90 3.90
C TYR A 126 -0.41 7.28 3.40
N MET A 127 0.17 7.75 2.29
CA MET A 127 -0.18 9.04 1.68
C MET A 127 -1.66 9.08 1.32
N GLU A 128 -2.21 8.02 0.74
CA GLU A 128 -3.63 7.93 0.41
C GLU A 128 -4.51 8.03 1.66
N SER A 129 -4.19 7.26 2.71
CA SER A 129 -4.91 7.31 3.99
C SER A 129 -4.90 8.70 4.60
N LEU A 130 -3.73 9.35 4.57
CA LEU A 130 -3.55 10.70 5.11
C LEU A 130 -4.33 11.74 4.29
N VAL A 131 -4.25 11.66 2.97
CA VAL A 131 -4.95 12.57 2.06
C VAL A 131 -6.47 12.41 2.19
N LEU A 132 -6.99 11.20 2.34
CA LEU A 132 -8.41 10.96 2.62
C LEU A 132 -8.84 11.58 3.97
N GLU A 133 -8.01 11.50 4.98
CA GLU A 133 -8.30 12.13 6.28
C GLU A 133 -8.29 13.66 6.18
N LEU A 134 -7.29 14.23 5.52
CA LEU A 134 -7.17 15.67 5.29
C LEU A 134 -8.28 16.18 4.37
N GLY A 135 -8.71 15.39 3.40
CA GLY A 135 -9.79 15.68 2.46
C GLY A 135 -11.14 15.90 3.13
N LYS A 136 -11.38 15.27 4.29
CA LYS A 136 -12.58 15.53 5.11
C LYS A 136 -12.67 16.99 5.59
N LYS A 137 -11.53 17.65 5.71
CA LYS A 137 -11.44 19.05 6.19
C LYS A 137 -11.20 20.05 5.05
N ASN A 138 -10.63 19.60 3.93
CA ASN A 138 -10.25 20.47 2.82
C ASN A 138 -10.33 19.74 1.48
N ILE A 139 -11.22 20.19 0.61
CA ILE A 139 -11.51 19.58 -0.71
C ILE A 139 -10.27 19.53 -1.65
N ARG A 140 -9.25 20.36 -1.40
CA ARG A 140 -8.02 20.34 -2.22
C ARG A 140 -7.35 18.97 -2.25
N TYR A 141 -7.43 18.23 -1.15
CA TYR A 141 -6.83 16.90 -1.05
C TYR A 141 -7.55 15.81 -1.83
N VAL A 142 -8.77 16.06 -2.30
CA VAL A 142 -9.54 15.06 -3.08
C VAL A 142 -8.84 14.72 -4.39
N LYS A 143 -8.26 15.72 -5.08
CA LYS A 143 -7.49 15.49 -6.30
C LYS A 143 -6.22 14.68 -6.08
N CYS A 144 -5.60 14.83 -4.91
CA CYS A 144 -4.39 14.08 -4.58
C CYS A 144 -4.65 12.56 -4.51
N VAL A 145 -5.87 12.13 -4.16
CA VAL A 145 -6.24 10.70 -4.17
C VAL A 145 -6.10 10.12 -5.58
N GLU A 146 -6.65 10.80 -6.59
CA GLU A 146 -6.58 10.36 -7.99
C GLU A 146 -5.13 10.27 -8.48
N ILE A 147 -4.29 11.24 -8.10
CA ILE A 147 -2.87 11.27 -8.47
C ILE A 147 -2.11 10.09 -7.83
N ILE A 148 -2.34 9.83 -6.55
CA ILE A 148 -1.73 8.70 -5.83
C ILE A 148 -2.17 7.38 -6.44
N GLU A 149 -3.46 7.20 -6.72
CA GLU A 149 -4.01 6.01 -7.37
C GLU A 149 -3.41 5.76 -8.77
N ASP A 150 -3.27 6.81 -9.59
CA ASP A 150 -2.63 6.72 -10.90
C ASP A 150 -1.16 6.33 -10.76
N THR A 151 -0.46 6.91 -9.79
CA THR A 151 0.94 6.56 -9.48
C THR A 151 1.08 5.09 -9.08
N LYS A 152 0.19 4.58 -8.22
CA LYS A 152 0.14 3.15 -7.86
C LYS A 152 -0.02 2.25 -9.09
N LYS A 153 -0.92 2.62 -10.02
CA LYS A 153 -1.16 1.87 -11.26
C LYS A 153 0.07 1.86 -12.15
N ARG A 154 0.73 3.00 -12.33
CA ARG A 154 1.95 3.13 -13.16
C ARG A 154 3.11 2.33 -12.60
N ILE A 155 3.35 2.39 -11.29
CA ILE A 155 4.41 1.61 -10.63
C ILE A 155 4.13 0.10 -10.76
N LYS A 156 2.89 -0.35 -10.56
CA LYS A 156 2.49 -1.75 -10.78
C LYS A 156 2.65 -2.21 -12.22
N ALA A 157 2.55 -1.30 -13.19
CA ALA A 157 2.80 -1.55 -14.60
C ALA A 157 4.30 -1.52 -14.99
N ASN A 158 5.21 -1.45 -14.01
CA ASN A 158 6.66 -1.33 -14.19
C ASN A 158 7.08 -0.08 -15.01
N SER A 159 6.35 1.03 -14.89
CA SER A 159 6.77 2.30 -15.44
C SER A 159 8.03 2.83 -14.75
N ASN A 160 8.72 3.78 -15.38
CA ASN A 160 9.89 4.40 -14.78
C ASN A 160 9.55 5.03 -13.42
N TYR A 161 10.23 4.59 -12.36
CA TYR A 161 9.95 4.97 -10.99
C TYR A 161 10.04 6.48 -10.76
N ASP A 162 11.18 7.08 -11.15
CA ASP A 162 11.44 8.50 -10.91
C ASP A 162 10.39 9.38 -11.62
N MET A 163 10.05 9.04 -12.86
CA MET A 163 8.99 9.73 -13.61
C MET A 163 7.61 9.59 -12.96
N CYS A 164 7.33 8.46 -12.30
CA CYS A 164 6.07 8.28 -11.57
C CYS A 164 6.02 9.19 -10.35
N ILE A 165 7.12 9.31 -9.61
CA ILE A 165 7.23 10.18 -8.44
C ILE A 165 7.18 11.64 -8.86
N ASP A 166 7.94 12.05 -9.90
CA ASP A 166 7.87 13.40 -10.47
C ASP A 166 6.43 13.80 -10.80
N ASN A 167 5.73 12.93 -11.54
CA ASN A 167 4.35 13.20 -11.93
C ASN A 167 3.41 13.33 -10.71
N MET A 168 3.64 12.54 -9.68
CA MET A 168 2.85 12.60 -8.45
C MET A 168 3.07 13.91 -7.69
N ILE A 169 4.31 14.38 -7.61
CA ILE A 169 4.68 15.54 -6.78
C ILE A 169 4.34 16.87 -7.47
N PHE A 170 4.42 16.93 -8.81
CA PHE A 170 4.26 18.18 -9.57
C PHE A 170 2.86 18.38 -10.18
N ASN A 171 1.90 17.46 -9.97
CA ASN A 171 0.51 17.61 -10.42
C ASN A 171 -0.45 17.77 -9.24
#